data_9b50f7ef0e7a89a676568db183957a67
#
_entry.id   9b50f7ef0e7a89a676568db183957a67
#
_cell.length_a   1.000
_cell.length_b   1.000
_cell.length_c   1.000
_cell.angle_alpha   90.00
_cell.angle_beta   90.00
_cell.angle_gamma   90.00
#
_symmetry.space_group_name_H-M   'P 1'
#
loop_
_entity.id
_entity.type
_entity.pdbx_description
1 polymer ?
#
loop_
_entity_poly.entity_id
_entity_poly.type
_entity_poly.pdbx_seq_one_letter_code
_entity_poly.pdbx_strand_id
1 'polypeptide(L)'
;MKLKRYLGVTAILLVISLLFITGCGSSGGQQAAGTTANSNSAAGTSPDIKAIKDRGVLKVGVKVDVPKFGFKDPATNKTEGMEIDLAKVIAKKILGDENKVEVQGVTAKTRGPLLDNGEVDLVIATFTITEERKQSYNFSDAYFTDGVALMVKKSAGINGLKDLDGKKIGVAQSATSKKALQEAADKAGVKISFLEFGTYPEIKTALDAGRIDCFSVDAAILFGYLDDSTVILKDRFSPQEYGVASKKSNTGLAKIVNDTINDMKKSGELDKLIQKWGLK
;
A
#
# COMPACT_ATOMS: atom_id res chain seq x y z
N MET A 1 3.24 20.56 -53.32
CA MET A 1 4.10 21.58 -53.99
C MET A 1 5.32 21.84 -53.08
N LYS A 2 6.55 21.40 -53.57
CA LYS A 2 7.92 21.79 -53.19
C LYS A 2 8.33 21.66 -51.67
N LEU A 3 8.97 20.62 -51.22
CA LEU A 3 10.37 20.18 -51.25
C LEU A 3 11.44 21.28 -51.19
N LYS A 4 12.19 21.35 -50.05
CA LYS A 4 13.61 21.76 -50.07
C LYS A 4 14.39 21.07 -48.94
N ARG A 5 15.34 20.22 -49.38
CA ARG A 5 16.48 19.63 -48.67
C ARG A 5 17.53 20.73 -48.42
N TYR A 6 18.31 20.64 -47.35
CA TYR A 6 19.73 21.02 -47.36
C TYR A 6 20.51 20.04 -46.48
N LEU A 7 21.44 19.35 -47.16
CA LEU A 7 22.59 18.64 -46.66
C LEU A 7 23.71 19.63 -46.32
N GLY A 8 24.52 19.34 -45.32
CA GLY A 8 25.78 20.01 -45.06
C GLY A 8 26.68 19.13 -44.20
N VAL A 9 27.56 18.41 -44.89
CA VAL A 9 28.68 17.61 -44.37
C VAL A 9 29.86 18.52 -44.15
N THR A 10 30.60 18.42 -43.04
CA THR A 10 32.06 18.62 -43.03
C THR A 10 32.70 17.89 -41.84
N ALA A 11 33.58 16.94 -42.20
CA ALA A 11 34.57 16.29 -41.35
C ALA A 11 35.84 17.15 -41.29
N ILE A 12 36.72 16.95 -40.29
CA ILE A 12 38.20 17.00 -40.39
C ILE A 12 38.84 16.78 -39.01
N LEU A 13 39.58 15.65 -38.93
CA LEU A 13 40.98 15.31 -38.49
C LEU A 13 41.42 15.57 -37.03
N LEU A 14 41.69 14.48 -36.34
CA LEU A 14 42.92 13.80 -35.92
C LEU A 14 44.13 14.63 -35.50
N VAL A 15 44.56 14.54 -34.23
CA VAL A 15 45.98 14.58 -33.84
C VAL A 15 46.23 13.64 -32.63
N ILE A 16 47.13 12.70 -32.90
CA ILE A 16 47.75 11.73 -32.01
C ILE A 16 48.91 12.39 -31.28
N SER A 17 49.09 12.14 -29.98
CA SER A 17 50.39 12.28 -29.32
C SER A 17 50.57 11.21 -28.26
N LEU A 18 51.36 10.19 -28.60
CA LEU A 18 51.98 9.24 -27.68
C LEU A 18 53.15 9.92 -26.96
N LEU A 19 53.26 9.68 -25.66
CA LEU A 19 54.55 9.81 -24.95
C LEU A 19 54.66 8.65 -23.94
N PHE A 20 55.54 7.72 -24.25
CA PHE A 20 56.07 6.67 -23.38
C PHE A 20 57.07 7.26 -22.41
N ILE A 21 56.98 6.90 -21.14
CA ILE A 21 58.15 6.93 -20.23
C ILE A 21 58.12 5.61 -19.45
N THR A 22 59.12 4.76 -19.73
CA THR A 22 59.50 3.60 -18.98
C THR A 22 60.40 4.01 -17.82
N GLY A 23 60.14 3.44 -16.65
CA GLY A 23 61.05 3.53 -15.49
C GLY A 23 60.95 2.25 -14.66
N CYS A 24 61.90 1.33 -14.86
CA CYS A 24 62.18 0.18 -13.97
C CYS A 24 62.95 0.61 -12.74
N GLY A 25 62.63 0.00 -11.58
CA GLY A 25 63.45 0.15 -10.35
C GLY A 25 62.93 -0.63 -9.15
N SER A 26 63.36 -1.87 -9.00
CA SER A 26 63.83 -2.64 -7.85
C SER A 26 63.05 -2.67 -6.50
N SER A 27 62.61 -3.87 -6.20
CA SER A 27 62.60 -4.67 -4.94
C SER A 27 62.66 -3.95 -3.58
N GLY A 28 61.65 -4.20 -2.74
CA GLY A 28 61.69 -4.03 -1.29
C GLY A 28 60.38 -4.53 -0.68
N GLY A 29 60.35 -5.74 -0.14
CA GLY A 29 59.19 -6.30 0.54
C GLY A 29 58.83 -5.56 1.80
N GLN A 30 57.56 -5.28 1.97
CA GLN A 30 57.00 -4.96 3.29
C GLN A 30 55.54 -5.37 3.37
N GLN A 31 55.25 -6.04 4.43
CA GLN A 31 54.02 -6.62 4.93
C GLN A 31 52.76 -5.81 4.61
N ALA A 32 51.79 -6.45 4.00
CA ALA A 32 50.43 -5.96 3.89
C ALA A 32 49.76 -5.94 5.28
N ALA A 33 49.72 -4.78 5.90
CA ALA A 33 48.79 -4.52 6.99
C ALA A 33 47.37 -4.46 6.37
N GLY A 34 46.54 -5.43 6.71
CA GLY A 34 45.13 -5.45 6.34
C GLY A 34 44.43 -4.24 6.94
N THR A 35 44.20 -3.25 6.11
CA THR A 35 43.28 -2.16 6.43
C THR A 35 41.87 -2.72 6.26
N THR A 36 41.29 -3.23 7.36
CA THR A 36 39.86 -3.37 7.49
C THR A 36 39.26 -2.00 7.27
N ALA A 37 38.76 -1.76 6.09
CA ALA A 37 37.90 -0.61 5.81
C ALA A 37 36.67 -0.74 6.70
N ASN A 38 36.76 -0.11 7.87
CA ASN A 38 35.61 0.13 8.73
C ASN A 38 34.72 1.10 7.96
N SER A 39 33.78 0.57 7.19
CA SER A 39 32.72 1.35 6.57
C SER A 39 31.75 1.82 7.64
N ASN A 40 32.24 2.71 8.47
CA ASN A 40 31.40 3.59 9.27
C ASN A 40 30.77 4.59 8.29
N SER A 41 29.79 4.12 7.52
CA SER A 41 28.89 5.00 6.80
C SER A 41 28.23 5.87 7.86
N ALA A 42 28.71 7.10 8.00
CA ALA A 42 27.92 8.17 8.58
C ALA A 42 26.54 8.05 7.94
N ALA A 43 25.53 7.69 8.73
CA ALA A 43 24.17 7.46 8.26
C ALA A 43 23.59 8.80 7.78
N GLY A 44 23.96 9.21 6.58
CA GLY A 44 23.34 10.33 5.89
C GLY A 44 21.88 10.00 5.71
N THR A 45 21.01 10.93 6.00
CA THR A 45 19.57 10.81 5.76
C THR A 45 19.38 10.46 4.29
N SER A 46 18.67 9.36 3.99
CA SER A 46 18.41 8.93 2.61
C SER A 46 17.67 10.01 1.82
N PRO A 47 17.83 10.09 0.48
CA PRO A 47 17.23 11.15 -0.33
C PRO A 47 15.72 11.27 -0.19
N ASP A 48 15.00 10.15 -0.05
CA ASP A 48 13.57 10.07 0.16
C ASP A 48 13.14 10.70 1.50
N ILE A 49 13.86 10.38 2.58
CA ILE A 49 13.62 10.99 3.90
C ILE A 49 14.00 12.48 3.89
N LYS A 50 15.12 12.84 3.21
CA LYS A 50 15.50 14.25 3.08
C LYS A 50 14.41 15.06 2.39
N ALA A 51 13.83 14.56 1.31
CA ALA A 51 12.75 15.24 0.58
C ALA A 51 11.52 15.48 1.46
N ILE A 52 11.13 14.51 2.31
CA ILE A 52 10.03 14.65 3.26
C ILE A 52 10.37 15.71 4.33
N LYS A 53 11.59 15.71 4.86
CA LYS A 53 12.05 16.68 5.87
C LYS A 53 12.13 18.09 5.30
N ASP A 54 12.65 18.26 4.10
CA ASP A 54 12.74 19.57 3.42
C ASP A 54 11.34 20.16 3.15
N ARG A 55 10.36 19.32 2.79
CA ARG A 55 8.97 19.72 2.61
C ARG A 55 8.25 19.99 3.94
N GLY A 56 8.68 19.37 5.03
CA GLY A 56 8.14 19.56 6.36
C GLY A 56 6.81 18.84 6.64
N VAL A 57 6.34 17.98 5.74
CA VAL A 57 5.08 17.22 5.87
C VAL A 57 5.21 15.84 5.24
N LEU A 58 4.57 14.83 5.86
CA LEU A 58 4.43 13.47 5.32
C LEU A 58 3.07 13.37 4.61
N LYS A 59 3.07 13.01 3.32
CA LYS A 59 1.86 12.83 2.51
C LYS A 59 1.45 11.36 2.51
N VAL A 60 0.21 11.07 2.93
CA VAL A 60 -0.27 9.70 3.11
C VAL A 60 -1.60 9.49 2.41
N GLY A 61 -1.65 8.49 1.52
CA GLY A 61 -2.89 7.99 0.95
C GLY A 61 -3.63 7.09 1.95
N VAL A 62 -4.84 7.48 2.31
CA VAL A 62 -5.66 6.80 3.33
C VAL A 62 -7.05 6.51 2.81
N LYS A 63 -7.73 5.51 3.39
CA LYS A 63 -9.16 5.34 3.14
C LYS A 63 -9.94 6.51 3.75
N VAL A 64 -11.06 6.85 3.12
CA VAL A 64 -11.99 7.89 3.61
C VAL A 64 -13.42 7.35 3.70
N ASP A 65 -13.60 6.08 3.36
CA ASP A 65 -14.87 5.36 3.30
C ASP A 65 -14.89 4.09 4.17
N VAL A 66 -13.86 3.86 5.00
CA VAL A 66 -13.77 2.67 5.86
C VAL A 66 -13.81 3.08 7.34
N PRO A 67 -14.99 3.00 7.99
CA PRO A 67 -15.13 3.28 9.40
C PRO A 67 -14.10 2.53 10.25
N LYS A 68 -13.58 3.18 11.29
CA LYS A 68 -12.52 2.71 12.19
C LYS A 68 -11.10 2.67 11.60
N PHE A 69 -10.91 2.48 10.30
CA PHE A 69 -9.58 2.51 9.65
C PHE A 69 -9.23 3.89 9.12
N GLY A 70 -10.03 4.41 8.20
CA GLY A 70 -9.92 5.76 7.64
C GLY A 70 -11.29 6.15 7.13
N PHE A 71 -11.94 7.06 7.83
CA PHE A 71 -13.29 7.52 7.53
C PHE A 71 -13.38 9.03 7.62
N LYS A 72 -13.92 9.64 6.57
CA LYS A 72 -14.21 11.07 6.54
C LYS A 72 -15.64 11.29 6.99
N ASP A 73 -15.79 11.84 8.18
CA ASP A 73 -17.09 12.18 8.74
C ASP A 73 -17.73 13.31 7.91
N PRO A 74 -18.90 13.09 7.30
CA PRO A 74 -19.57 14.10 6.49
C PRO A 74 -20.05 15.31 7.28
N ALA A 75 -20.29 15.18 8.60
CA ALA A 75 -20.76 16.27 9.44
C ALA A 75 -19.62 17.20 9.86
N THR A 76 -18.45 16.63 10.21
CA THR A 76 -17.30 17.39 10.71
C THR A 76 -16.23 17.64 9.66
N ASN A 77 -16.29 16.94 8.51
CA ASN A 77 -15.31 16.93 7.44
C ASN A 77 -13.91 16.41 7.88
N LYS A 78 -13.81 15.84 9.08
CA LYS A 78 -12.57 15.27 9.61
C LYS A 78 -12.37 13.84 9.12
N THR A 79 -11.13 13.50 8.82
CA THR A 79 -10.73 12.11 8.51
C THR A 79 -10.08 11.51 9.74
N GLU A 80 -10.65 10.44 10.26
CA GLU A 80 -10.20 9.76 11.48
C GLU A 80 -10.17 8.24 11.29
N GLY A 81 -9.40 7.54 12.13
CA GLY A 81 -9.30 6.10 12.11
C GLY A 81 -7.92 5.60 12.52
N MET A 82 -7.82 4.29 12.68
CA MET A 82 -6.58 3.61 13.10
C MET A 82 -5.41 3.93 12.15
N GLU A 83 -5.67 3.95 10.84
CA GLU A 83 -4.65 4.21 9.83
C GLU A 83 -4.20 5.68 9.82
N ILE A 84 -5.08 6.60 10.22
CA ILE A 84 -4.73 8.02 10.39
C ILE A 84 -3.83 8.19 11.61
N ASP A 85 -4.16 7.53 12.72
CA ASP A 85 -3.31 7.56 13.92
C ASP A 85 -1.96 6.91 13.66
N LEU A 86 -1.92 5.81 12.91
CA LEU A 86 -0.66 5.17 12.49
C LEU A 86 0.19 6.12 11.62
N ALA A 87 -0.43 6.87 10.70
CA ALA A 87 0.26 7.87 9.90
C ALA A 87 0.88 8.97 10.78
N LYS A 88 0.18 9.40 11.84
CA LYS A 88 0.70 10.37 12.81
C LYS A 88 1.91 9.84 13.59
N VAL A 89 1.90 8.57 14.01
CA VAL A 89 3.06 7.94 14.67
C VAL A 89 4.27 7.95 13.74
N ILE A 90 4.08 7.61 12.46
CA ILE A 90 5.15 7.63 11.46
C ILE A 90 5.65 9.06 11.22
N ALA A 91 4.75 10.05 11.10
CA ALA A 91 5.13 11.45 10.94
C ALA A 91 5.96 11.95 12.12
N LYS A 92 5.57 11.62 13.35
CA LYS A 92 6.34 11.94 14.57
C LYS A 92 7.74 11.33 14.52
N LYS A 93 7.88 10.09 14.05
CA LYS A 93 9.19 9.41 13.91
C LYS A 93 10.11 10.11 12.90
N ILE A 94 9.56 10.61 11.79
CA ILE A 94 10.33 11.22 10.69
C ILE A 94 10.59 12.71 10.92
N LEU A 95 9.57 13.44 11.38
CA LEU A 95 9.51 14.91 11.43
C LEU A 95 9.50 15.48 12.85
N GLY A 96 9.44 14.63 13.88
CA GLY A 96 9.37 15.04 15.28
C GLY A 96 8.00 15.56 15.73
N ASP A 97 7.01 15.63 14.84
CA ASP A 97 5.67 16.16 15.11
C ASP A 97 4.61 15.30 14.42
N GLU A 98 3.65 14.78 15.19
CA GLU A 98 2.56 13.93 14.70
C GLU A 98 1.52 14.66 13.84
N ASN A 99 1.48 16.01 13.94
CA ASN A 99 0.57 16.83 13.16
C ASN A 99 1.11 17.17 11.76
N LYS A 100 2.37 16.88 11.49
CA LYS A 100 2.99 17.06 10.17
C LYS A 100 2.64 15.95 9.20
N VAL A 101 1.36 15.66 9.08
CA VAL A 101 0.79 14.68 8.15
C VAL A 101 -0.30 15.33 7.31
N GLU A 102 -0.22 15.12 6.00
CA GLU A 102 -1.26 15.49 5.03
C GLU A 102 -1.88 14.19 4.50
N VAL A 103 -3.20 14.03 4.67
CA VAL A 103 -3.91 12.84 4.23
C VAL A 103 -4.66 13.09 2.92
N GLN A 104 -4.51 12.16 1.97
CA GLN A 104 -5.23 12.14 0.71
C GLN A 104 -6.12 10.91 0.63
N GLY A 105 -7.41 11.11 0.34
CA GLY A 105 -8.36 10.02 0.18
C GLY A 105 -8.04 9.15 -1.04
N VAL A 106 -7.99 7.83 -0.84
CA VAL A 106 -7.75 6.86 -1.91
C VAL A 106 -8.79 5.74 -1.91
N THR A 107 -9.00 5.14 -3.06
CA THR A 107 -9.75 3.88 -3.25
C THR A 107 -8.79 2.71 -3.42
N ALA A 108 -9.29 1.49 -3.43
CA ALA A 108 -8.47 0.33 -3.74
C ALA A 108 -7.83 0.41 -5.14
N LYS A 109 -8.50 1.10 -6.09
CA LYS A 109 -8.01 1.32 -7.46
C LYS A 109 -6.95 2.43 -7.55
N THR A 110 -7.11 3.52 -6.80
CA THR A 110 -6.28 4.73 -6.98
C THR A 110 -5.03 4.76 -6.09
N ARG A 111 -4.99 4.01 -4.98
CA ARG A 111 -3.89 4.04 -4.01
C ARG A 111 -2.52 3.71 -4.60
N GLY A 112 -2.43 2.74 -5.52
CA GLY A 112 -1.19 2.40 -6.22
C GLY A 112 -0.72 3.52 -7.15
N PRO A 113 -1.53 3.94 -8.14
CA PRO A 113 -1.19 5.04 -9.04
C PRO A 113 -0.77 6.32 -8.35
N LEU A 114 -1.43 6.75 -7.26
CA LEU A 114 -1.05 7.94 -6.51
C LEU A 114 0.33 7.81 -5.84
N LEU A 115 0.65 6.60 -5.37
CA LEU A 115 1.99 6.30 -4.86
C LEU A 115 3.04 6.31 -5.98
N ASP A 116 2.73 5.70 -7.14
CA ASP A 116 3.63 5.64 -8.30
C ASP A 116 3.96 7.04 -8.84
N ASN A 117 2.97 7.93 -8.89
CA ASN A 117 3.14 9.31 -9.35
C ASN A 117 3.87 10.20 -8.31
N GLY A 118 4.00 9.75 -7.05
CA GLY A 118 4.62 10.52 -5.97
C GLY A 118 3.71 11.62 -5.41
N GLU A 119 2.41 11.50 -5.63
CA GLU A 119 1.40 12.38 -5.02
C GLU A 119 1.30 12.13 -3.51
N VAL A 120 1.56 10.89 -3.08
CA VAL A 120 1.73 10.49 -1.69
C VAL A 120 3.07 9.78 -1.48
N ASP A 121 3.62 9.89 -0.27
CA ASP A 121 4.86 9.21 0.14
C ASP A 121 4.58 7.77 0.59
N LEU A 122 3.44 7.59 1.27
CA LEU A 122 2.97 6.33 1.82
C LEU A 122 1.51 6.07 1.46
N VAL A 123 1.15 4.81 1.42
CA VAL A 123 -0.25 4.34 1.41
C VAL A 123 -0.49 3.52 2.68
N ILE A 124 -1.44 3.96 3.50
CA ILE A 124 -1.96 3.27 4.68
C ILE A 124 -3.48 3.20 4.51
N ALA A 125 -3.95 2.17 3.79
CA ALA A 125 -5.29 2.16 3.24
C ALA A 125 -5.82 0.73 3.05
N THR A 126 -5.86 -0.06 4.15
CA THR A 126 -6.25 -1.48 4.11
C THR A 126 -5.58 -2.22 2.93
N PHE A 127 -4.27 -1.98 2.77
CA PHE A 127 -3.53 -2.43 1.58
C PHE A 127 -2.91 -3.81 1.83
N THR A 128 -3.62 -4.85 1.38
CA THR A 128 -3.16 -6.24 1.52
C THR A 128 -1.81 -6.46 0.86
N ILE A 129 -0.89 -6.99 1.63
CA ILE A 129 0.43 -7.45 1.16
C ILE A 129 0.20 -8.66 0.26
N THR A 130 0.71 -8.61 -0.98
CA THR A 130 0.72 -9.77 -1.89
C THR A 130 2.07 -9.83 -2.60
N GLU A 131 2.49 -11.02 -3.03
CA GLU A 131 3.76 -11.18 -3.76
C GLU A 131 3.78 -10.35 -5.06
N GLU A 132 2.64 -10.23 -5.74
CA GLU A 132 2.49 -9.38 -6.92
C GLU A 132 2.76 -7.91 -6.56
N ARG A 133 2.13 -7.39 -5.51
CA ARG A 133 2.30 -5.99 -5.07
C ARG A 133 3.70 -5.70 -4.56
N LYS A 134 4.37 -6.67 -3.92
CA LYS A 134 5.77 -6.55 -3.49
C LYS A 134 6.75 -6.33 -4.65
N GLN A 135 6.39 -6.71 -5.87
CA GLN A 135 7.21 -6.43 -7.05
C GLN A 135 7.29 -4.92 -7.34
N SER A 136 6.19 -4.19 -7.12
CA SER A 136 6.08 -2.76 -7.42
C SER A 136 6.32 -1.85 -6.21
N TYR A 137 6.02 -2.31 -5.00
CA TYR A 137 6.06 -1.51 -3.76
C TYR A 137 6.92 -2.16 -2.70
N ASN A 138 7.50 -1.34 -1.80
CA ASN A 138 7.93 -1.82 -0.50
C ASN A 138 6.71 -1.89 0.41
N PHE A 139 6.63 -2.93 1.22
CA PHE A 139 5.64 -3.06 2.29
C PHE A 139 6.35 -3.20 3.64
N SER A 140 5.74 -2.63 4.67
CA SER A 140 6.09 -2.99 6.04
C SER A 140 5.61 -4.40 6.38
N ASP A 141 6.04 -4.93 7.51
CA ASP A 141 5.36 -6.04 8.16
C ASP A 141 3.89 -5.67 8.42
N ALA A 142 3.02 -6.68 8.44
CA ALA A 142 1.59 -6.47 8.61
C ALA A 142 1.28 -5.73 9.92
N TYR A 143 0.51 -4.65 9.86
CA TYR A 143 -0.01 -3.96 11.05
C TYR A 143 -1.40 -4.44 11.46
N PHE A 144 -2.10 -5.17 10.59
CA PHE A 144 -3.42 -5.76 10.84
C PHE A 144 -3.60 -6.99 9.97
N THR A 145 -4.36 -7.97 10.47
CA THR A 145 -4.70 -9.18 9.70
C THR A 145 -6.20 -9.43 9.78
N ASP A 146 -6.80 -9.70 8.64
CA ASP A 146 -8.22 -10.00 8.49
C ASP A 146 -8.43 -11.16 7.49
N GLY A 147 -9.64 -11.38 7.02
CA GLY A 147 -10.00 -12.32 5.98
C GLY A 147 -11.18 -11.82 5.15
N VAL A 148 -11.20 -12.14 3.86
CA VAL A 148 -12.33 -11.82 2.99
C VAL A 148 -13.59 -12.49 3.52
N ALA A 149 -14.68 -11.74 3.57
CA ALA A 149 -15.97 -12.18 4.09
C ALA A 149 -17.13 -11.81 3.14
N LEU A 150 -18.31 -12.21 3.50
CA LEU A 150 -19.54 -12.05 2.73
C LEU A 150 -20.57 -11.32 3.56
N MET A 151 -21.10 -10.21 3.04
CA MET A 151 -22.28 -9.53 3.59
C MET A 151 -23.46 -9.75 2.65
N VAL A 152 -24.58 -10.21 3.21
CA VAL A 152 -25.81 -10.47 2.48
C VAL A 152 -27.01 -9.85 3.20
N LYS A 153 -28.13 -9.68 2.50
CA LYS A 153 -29.39 -9.30 3.17
C LYS A 153 -29.88 -10.46 4.03
N LYS A 154 -30.36 -10.19 5.23
CA LYS A 154 -30.97 -11.19 6.14
C LYS A 154 -32.14 -11.91 5.45
N SER A 155 -32.91 -11.19 4.63
CA SER A 155 -34.05 -11.73 3.90
C SER A 155 -33.68 -12.65 2.72
N ALA A 156 -32.40 -12.73 2.33
CA ALA A 156 -31.97 -13.52 1.18
C ALA A 156 -31.84 -15.02 1.46
N GLY A 157 -31.82 -15.43 2.73
CA GLY A 157 -31.69 -16.84 3.13
C GLY A 157 -30.32 -17.46 2.78
N ILE A 158 -29.30 -16.65 2.50
CA ILE A 158 -27.94 -17.08 2.16
C ILE A 158 -27.17 -17.26 3.47
N ASN A 159 -26.58 -18.44 3.68
CA ASN A 159 -25.89 -18.82 4.92
C ASN A 159 -24.39 -19.14 4.69
N GLY A 160 -23.96 -19.30 3.43
CA GLY A 160 -22.58 -19.61 3.09
C GLY A 160 -22.30 -19.51 1.60
N LEU A 161 -21.06 -19.82 1.23
CA LEU A 161 -20.60 -19.73 -0.16
C LEU A 161 -21.42 -20.58 -1.13
N LYS A 162 -21.92 -21.75 -0.72
CA LYS A 162 -22.67 -22.65 -1.58
C LYS A 162 -24.02 -22.06 -2.01
N ASP A 163 -24.62 -21.22 -1.18
CA ASP A 163 -25.91 -20.56 -1.48
C ASP A 163 -25.74 -19.39 -2.48
N LEU A 164 -24.50 -19.06 -2.83
CA LEU A 164 -24.16 -18.04 -3.83
C LEU A 164 -24.08 -18.59 -5.26
N ASP A 165 -24.42 -19.86 -5.50
CA ASP A 165 -24.44 -20.42 -6.87
C ASP A 165 -25.39 -19.63 -7.78
N GLY A 166 -24.89 -19.20 -8.95
CA GLY A 166 -25.61 -18.36 -9.90
C GLY A 166 -25.78 -16.89 -9.48
N LYS A 167 -25.24 -16.46 -8.33
CA LYS A 167 -25.43 -15.14 -7.74
C LYS A 167 -24.42 -14.09 -8.23
N LYS A 168 -24.78 -12.82 -8.01
CA LYS A 168 -23.97 -11.65 -8.35
C LYS A 168 -23.28 -11.09 -7.10
N ILE A 169 -21.96 -11.01 -7.14
CA ILE A 169 -21.15 -10.53 -6.02
C ILE A 169 -20.59 -9.14 -6.34
N GLY A 170 -20.82 -8.19 -5.47
CA GLY A 170 -20.20 -6.86 -5.54
C GLY A 170 -18.83 -6.86 -4.89
N VAL A 171 -17.83 -6.35 -5.60
CA VAL A 171 -16.45 -6.22 -5.12
C VAL A 171 -15.86 -4.87 -5.53
N ALA A 172 -14.84 -4.39 -4.83
CA ALA A 172 -14.13 -3.18 -5.22
C ALA A 172 -13.09 -3.47 -6.32
N GLN A 173 -12.97 -2.57 -7.29
CA GLN A 173 -11.94 -2.61 -8.33
C GLN A 173 -10.54 -2.66 -7.71
N SER A 174 -9.67 -3.53 -8.23
CA SER A 174 -8.28 -3.70 -7.78
C SER A 174 -8.12 -4.19 -6.32
N ALA A 175 -9.21 -4.64 -5.67
CA ALA A 175 -9.15 -5.33 -4.39
C ALA A 175 -8.80 -6.82 -4.57
N THR A 176 -8.33 -7.46 -3.50
CA THR A 176 -7.99 -8.89 -3.48
C THR A 176 -9.20 -9.81 -3.38
N SER A 177 -10.34 -9.27 -2.90
CA SER A 177 -11.54 -10.04 -2.59
C SER A 177 -12.13 -10.79 -3.81
N LYS A 178 -12.08 -10.20 -5.02
CA LYS A 178 -12.54 -10.88 -6.24
C LYS A 178 -11.77 -12.18 -6.47
N LYS A 179 -10.44 -12.12 -6.45
CA LYS A 179 -9.58 -13.30 -6.66
C LYS A 179 -9.77 -14.33 -5.56
N ALA A 180 -9.74 -13.90 -4.30
CA ALA A 180 -9.90 -14.78 -3.15
C ALA A 180 -11.23 -15.54 -3.17
N LEU A 181 -12.32 -14.83 -3.51
CA LEU A 181 -13.64 -15.46 -3.56
C LEU A 181 -13.82 -16.35 -4.79
N GLN A 182 -13.25 -15.96 -5.96
CA GLN A 182 -13.26 -16.82 -7.14
C GLN A 182 -12.55 -18.15 -6.87
N GLU A 183 -11.36 -18.11 -6.29
CA GLU A 183 -10.61 -19.32 -5.94
C GLU A 183 -11.38 -20.22 -4.95
N ALA A 184 -12.09 -19.62 -3.99
CA ALA A 184 -12.93 -20.37 -3.06
C ALA A 184 -14.16 -20.98 -3.76
N ALA A 185 -14.80 -20.24 -4.63
CA ALA A 185 -15.96 -20.70 -5.41
C ALA A 185 -15.59 -21.84 -6.35
N ASP A 186 -14.47 -21.73 -7.06
CA ASP A 186 -13.96 -22.77 -7.97
C ASP A 186 -13.69 -24.09 -7.20
N LYS A 187 -13.06 -24.00 -6.04
CA LYS A 187 -12.82 -25.17 -5.15
C LYS A 187 -14.10 -25.81 -4.63
N ALA A 188 -15.17 -25.00 -4.45
CA ALA A 188 -16.46 -25.48 -3.95
C ALA A 188 -17.40 -25.92 -5.07
N GLY A 189 -17.02 -25.73 -6.35
CA GLY A 189 -17.87 -26.00 -7.52
C GLY A 189 -19.05 -25.01 -7.64
N VAL A 190 -18.92 -23.81 -7.11
CA VAL A 190 -19.95 -22.75 -7.09
C VAL A 190 -19.70 -21.76 -8.24
N LYS A 191 -20.72 -21.44 -9.00
CA LYS A 191 -20.64 -20.47 -10.10
C LYS A 191 -21.13 -19.11 -9.62
N ILE A 192 -20.24 -18.12 -9.61
CA ILE A 192 -20.56 -16.75 -9.23
C ILE A 192 -20.19 -15.77 -10.34
N SER A 193 -20.84 -14.62 -10.35
CA SER A 193 -20.49 -13.50 -11.23
C SER A 193 -20.15 -12.27 -10.41
N PHE A 194 -19.28 -11.39 -10.93
CA PHE A 194 -18.85 -10.21 -10.22
C PHE A 194 -19.33 -8.91 -10.88
N LEU A 195 -19.77 -7.97 -10.06
CA LEU A 195 -19.89 -6.55 -10.42
C LEU A 195 -18.85 -5.77 -9.65
N GLU A 196 -18.02 -5.00 -10.37
CA GLU A 196 -16.92 -4.23 -9.80
C GLU A 196 -17.31 -2.75 -9.65
N PHE A 197 -17.04 -2.18 -8.47
CA PHE A 197 -17.39 -0.82 -8.09
C PHE A 197 -16.13 -0.02 -7.73
N GLY A 198 -16.23 1.33 -7.80
CA GLY A 198 -15.15 2.23 -7.45
C GLY A 198 -14.93 2.34 -5.95
N THR A 199 -16.01 2.32 -5.16
CA THR A 199 -16.00 2.56 -3.71
C THR A 199 -16.86 1.53 -2.97
N TYR A 200 -16.61 1.36 -1.67
CA TYR A 200 -17.42 0.47 -0.83
C TYR A 200 -18.86 0.96 -0.60
N PRO A 201 -19.13 2.28 -0.43
CA PRO A 201 -20.51 2.77 -0.38
C PRO A 201 -21.36 2.42 -1.61
N GLU A 202 -20.76 2.46 -2.81
CA GLU A 202 -21.45 2.04 -4.04
C GLU A 202 -21.85 0.56 -4.00
N ILE A 203 -20.99 -0.31 -3.44
CA ILE A 203 -21.28 -1.74 -3.31
C ILE A 203 -22.42 -1.95 -2.30
N LYS A 204 -22.39 -1.27 -1.15
CA LYS A 204 -23.47 -1.34 -0.16
C LYS A 204 -24.81 -0.87 -0.75
N THR A 205 -24.80 0.26 -1.47
CA THR A 205 -25.99 0.76 -2.17
C THR A 205 -26.51 -0.26 -3.20
N ALA A 206 -25.62 -0.92 -3.93
CA ALA A 206 -26.01 -1.95 -4.90
C ALA A 206 -26.61 -3.19 -4.22
N LEU A 207 -26.11 -3.58 -3.04
CA LEU A 207 -26.68 -4.65 -2.24
C LEU A 207 -28.08 -4.27 -1.73
N ASP A 208 -28.22 -3.06 -1.19
CA ASP A 208 -29.50 -2.56 -0.67
C ASP A 208 -30.58 -2.47 -1.76
N ALA A 209 -30.18 -2.06 -2.95
CA ALA A 209 -31.05 -1.99 -4.12
C ALA A 209 -31.33 -3.36 -4.77
N GLY A 210 -30.71 -4.46 -4.30
CA GLY A 210 -30.86 -5.79 -4.89
C GLY A 210 -30.23 -5.95 -6.28
N ARG A 211 -29.27 -5.08 -6.64
CA ARG A 211 -28.51 -5.20 -7.90
C ARG A 211 -27.42 -6.27 -7.82
N ILE A 212 -26.98 -6.59 -6.59
CA ILE A 212 -26.09 -7.67 -6.23
C ILE A 212 -26.72 -8.48 -5.09
N ASP A 213 -26.33 -9.74 -4.97
CA ASP A 213 -26.81 -10.64 -3.93
C ASP A 213 -25.90 -10.63 -2.69
N CYS A 214 -24.62 -10.31 -2.88
CA CYS A 214 -23.61 -10.31 -1.83
C CYS A 214 -22.59 -9.19 -2.06
N PHE A 215 -22.16 -8.53 -0.98
CA PHE A 215 -21.02 -7.63 -0.92
C PHE A 215 -19.84 -8.39 -0.32
N SER A 216 -18.74 -8.54 -1.05
CA SER A 216 -17.54 -9.23 -0.57
C SER A 216 -16.35 -8.29 -0.47
N VAL A 217 -15.80 -8.22 0.74
CA VAL A 217 -14.53 -7.57 1.11
C VAL A 217 -14.12 -8.11 2.49
N ASP A 218 -13.02 -7.66 3.03
CA ASP A 218 -12.51 -8.08 4.34
C ASP A 218 -13.51 -7.78 5.46
N ALA A 219 -13.61 -8.69 6.43
CA ALA A 219 -14.66 -8.66 7.44
C ALA A 219 -14.69 -7.36 8.25
N ALA A 220 -13.51 -6.86 8.66
CA ALA A 220 -13.41 -5.62 9.43
C ALA A 220 -13.94 -4.39 8.65
N ILE A 221 -13.80 -4.40 7.31
CA ILE A 221 -14.39 -3.38 6.46
C ILE A 221 -15.92 -3.52 6.42
N LEU A 222 -16.43 -4.75 6.25
CA LEU A 222 -17.89 -5.03 6.23
C LEU A 222 -18.58 -4.59 7.52
N PHE A 223 -17.92 -4.74 8.69
CA PHE A 223 -18.49 -4.28 9.95
C PHE A 223 -18.82 -2.79 9.96
N GLY A 224 -18.10 -1.99 9.20
CA GLY A 224 -18.39 -0.56 9.04
C GLY A 224 -19.66 -0.25 8.22
N TYR A 225 -20.20 -1.26 7.51
CA TYR A 225 -21.38 -1.15 6.64
C TYR A 225 -22.57 -1.97 7.14
N LEU A 226 -22.41 -2.67 8.26
CA LEU A 226 -23.44 -3.53 8.82
C LEU A 226 -24.61 -2.67 9.36
N ASP A 227 -25.82 -3.08 9.03
CA ASP A 227 -27.06 -2.49 9.52
C ASP A 227 -28.09 -3.57 9.89
N ASP A 228 -29.31 -3.14 10.24
CA ASP A 228 -30.37 -4.06 10.67
C ASP A 228 -30.86 -4.99 9.56
N SER A 229 -30.67 -4.64 8.29
CA SER A 229 -31.13 -5.41 7.13
C SER A 229 -30.12 -6.47 6.64
N THR A 230 -28.87 -6.37 7.06
CA THR A 230 -27.75 -7.17 6.57
C THR A 230 -27.11 -8.05 7.62
N VAL A 231 -26.37 -9.06 7.19
CA VAL A 231 -25.57 -9.95 8.05
C VAL A 231 -24.25 -10.25 7.36
N ILE A 232 -23.18 -10.31 8.16
CA ILE A 232 -21.87 -10.80 7.72
C ILE A 232 -21.81 -12.31 8.05
N LEU A 233 -21.59 -13.12 7.02
CA LEU A 233 -21.50 -14.57 7.19
C LEU A 233 -20.22 -14.96 7.94
N LYS A 234 -20.19 -16.17 8.51
CA LYS A 234 -19.06 -16.65 9.31
C LYS A 234 -17.84 -17.03 8.47
N ASP A 235 -18.06 -17.37 7.20
CA ASP A 235 -16.99 -17.81 6.31
C ASP A 235 -15.92 -16.72 6.15
N ARG A 236 -14.66 -17.14 6.15
CA ARG A 236 -13.49 -16.29 5.87
C ARG A 236 -12.66 -16.96 4.80
N PHE A 237 -12.28 -16.15 3.81
CA PHE A 237 -11.48 -16.60 2.68
C PHE A 237 -10.18 -15.81 2.65
N SER A 238 -9.08 -16.48 2.34
CA SER A 238 -7.76 -15.87 2.13
C SER A 238 -7.37 -14.82 3.18
N PRO A 239 -6.39 -15.07 4.04
CA PRO A 239 -5.88 -14.07 4.98
C PRO A 239 -5.52 -12.77 4.26
N GLN A 240 -5.85 -11.64 4.88
CA GLN A 240 -5.59 -10.30 4.38
C GLN A 240 -4.69 -9.56 5.36
N GLU A 241 -3.39 -9.58 5.09
CA GLU A 241 -2.39 -8.88 5.89
C GLU A 241 -2.22 -7.46 5.35
N TYR A 242 -2.53 -6.44 6.15
CA TYR A 242 -2.38 -5.04 5.75
C TYR A 242 -1.00 -4.50 6.08
N GLY A 243 -0.31 -3.94 5.10
CA GLY A 243 0.99 -3.28 5.27
C GLY A 243 0.95 -1.83 4.82
N VAL A 244 1.88 -1.05 5.35
CA VAL A 244 2.15 0.30 4.87
C VAL A 244 3.01 0.19 3.61
N ALA A 245 2.56 0.80 2.52
CA ALA A 245 3.27 0.76 1.25
C ALA A 245 4.01 2.06 0.94
N SER A 246 5.19 1.95 0.36
CA SER A 246 5.98 3.05 -0.21
C SER A 246 6.49 2.70 -1.61
N LYS A 247 6.90 3.71 -2.39
CA LYS A 247 7.55 3.49 -3.68
C LYS A 247 8.73 2.51 -3.52
N LYS A 248 8.95 1.68 -4.52
CA LYS A 248 10.05 0.69 -4.52
C LYS A 248 11.42 1.34 -4.34
N SER A 249 11.61 2.54 -4.89
CA SER A 249 12.85 3.33 -4.77
C SER A 249 13.07 3.96 -3.39
N ASN A 250 12.02 4.09 -2.57
CA ASN A 250 12.07 4.80 -1.28
C ASN A 250 12.48 3.86 -0.15
N THR A 251 13.70 3.34 -0.21
CA THR A 251 14.21 2.31 0.71
C THR A 251 14.46 2.83 2.12
N GLY A 252 14.87 4.09 2.26
CA GLY A 252 15.05 4.73 3.57
C GLY A 252 13.73 4.91 4.30
N LEU A 253 12.69 5.37 3.59
CA LEU A 253 11.34 5.51 4.12
C LEU A 253 10.76 4.15 4.49
N ALA A 254 10.90 3.14 3.61
CA ALA A 254 10.45 1.79 3.87
C ALA A 254 11.07 1.20 5.14
N LYS A 255 12.38 1.43 5.36
CA LYS A 255 13.08 0.98 6.57
C LYS A 255 12.51 1.64 7.82
N ILE A 256 12.38 2.97 7.84
CA ILE A 256 11.85 3.70 9.02
C ILE A 256 10.42 3.25 9.33
N VAL A 257 9.59 3.08 8.32
CA VAL A 257 8.21 2.62 8.47
C VAL A 257 8.18 1.21 9.07
N ASN A 258 8.96 0.28 8.52
CA ASN A 258 9.01 -1.09 9.02
C ASN A 258 9.53 -1.17 10.46
N ASP A 259 10.59 -0.43 10.77
CA ASP A 259 11.13 -0.34 12.13
C ASP A 259 10.07 0.22 13.09
N THR A 260 9.30 1.25 12.68
CA THR A 260 8.22 1.83 13.48
C THR A 260 7.11 0.81 13.77
N ILE A 261 6.65 0.07 12.76
CA ILE A 261 5.64 -0.99 12.95
C ILE A 261 6.14 -2.06 13.92
N ASN A 262 7.40 -2.47 13.79
CA ASN A 262 8.00 -3.49 14.65
C ASN A 262 8.21 -3.00 16.08
N ASP A 263 8.60 -1.74 16.27
CA ASP A 263 8.71 -1.11 17.59
C ASP A 263 7.31 -1.07 18.27
N MET A 264 6.27 -0.65 17.53
CA MET A 264 4.89 -0.62 18.04
C MET A 264 4.36 -2.01 18.42
N LYS A 265 4.69 -3.05 17.64
CA LYS A 265 4.36 -4.44 17.98
C LYS A 265 5.03 -4.87 19.28
N LYS A 266 6.34 -4.64 19.39
CA LYS A 266 7.13 -5.05 20.58
C LYS A 266 6.70 -4.33 21.85
N SER A 267 6.32 -3.06 21.76
CA SER A 267 5.85 -2.26 22.90
C SER A 267 4.38 -2.49 23.27
N GLY A 268 3.61 -3.20 22.43
CA GLY A 268 2.15 -3.34 22.57
C GLY A 268 1.37 -2.07 22.17
N GLU A 269 2.03 -1.08 21.60
CA GLU A 269 1.38 0.17 21.17
C GLU A 269 0.44 -0.08 19.98
N LEU A 270 0.79 -1.00 19.08
CA LEU A 270 -0.06 -1.39 17.97
C LEU A 270 -1.36 -2.04 18.45
N ASP A 271 -1.29 -2.94 19.42
CA ASP A 271 -2.48 -3.58 20.01
C ASP A 271 -3.39 -2.57 20.69
N LYS A 272 -2.80 -1.60 21.42
CA LYS A 272 -3.57 -0.50 22.03
C LYS A 272 -4.26 0.35 20.97
N LEU A 273 -3.60 0.61 19.85
CA LEU A 273 -4.17 1.36 18.74
C LEU A 273 -5.35 0.62 18.10
N ILE A 274 -5.20 -0.68 17.85
CA ILE A 274 -6.26 -1.57 17.34
C ILE A 274 -7.46 -1.57 18.30
N GLN A 275 -7.21 -1.70 19.61
CA GLN A 275 -8.25 -1.70 20.65
C GLN A 275 -8.95 -0.34 20.76
N LYS A 276 -8.22 0.77 20.68
CA LYS A 276 -8.78 2.14 20.69
C LYS A 276 -9.88 2.29 19.66
N TRP A 277 -9.70 1.68 18.48
CA TRP A 277 -10.67 1.75 17.39
C TRP A 277 -11.69 0.60 17.39
N GLY A 278 -11.66 -0.27 18.41
CA GLY A 278 -12.57 -1.41 18.51
C GLY A 278 -12.44 -2.38 17.32
N LEU A 279 -11.24 -2.53 16.81
CA LEU A 279 -10.85 -3.54 15.85
C LEU A 279 -10.31 -4.76 16.61
N LYS A 280 -10.71 -5.97 16.22
CA LYS A 280 -10.31 -7.23 16.88
C LYS A 280 -9.85 -8.22 15.81
#